data_fe7c710aaa2e479b49ab63689a3e9800
#
_entry.id   fe7c710aaa2e479b49ab63689a3e9800
#
_cell.length_a   1.000
_cell.length_b   1.000
_cell.length_c   1.000
_cell.angle_alpha   90.00
_cell.angle_beta   90.00
_cell.angle_gamma   90.00
#
_symmetry.space_group_name_H-M   'P 1'
#
loop_
_entity.id
_entity.type
_entity.pdbx_description
1 polymer ?
#
loop_
_entity_poly.entity_id
_entity_poly.type
_entity_poly.pdbx_seq_one_letter_code
_entity_poly.pdbx_strand_id
1 'polypeptide(L)'
;DAKKVGISIVPDCGMGPGMNVSMALLSMEDFEKVDEVRVWDGGLPQSPKPPWNYNLFFNIQGLTNEYDGNAYFIRDEKVVEVPCFEDIEVLTFSDAIGSLEAAVTSGGLSTMPWTFEGKIKLLENKTLRYPGHWSEMLAYRQLGLFDEDEIDFNGSKISPREFYHFLLEPKIYNKNPEDVCIMRTQCIGELNGQKKTKNIECIEFYDKETGFLAMEKWTGFH
;
A
#
# COMPACT_ATOMS: atom_id res chain seq x y z
N ASP A 1 25.55 -7.92 7.38
CA ASP A 1 25.89 -9.21 8.00
C ASP A 1 25.60 -10.41 7.08
N ALA A 2 24.63 -10.35 6.16
CA ALA A 2 24.35 -11.42 5.18
C ALA A 2 25.61 -11.87 4.42
N LYS A 3 26.42 -10.89 3.96
CA LYS A 3 27.69 -11.17 3.26
C LYS A 3 28.67 -11.96 4.10
N LYS A 4 28.69 -11.77 5.44
CA LYS A 4 29.61 -12.50 6.35
C LYS A 4 29.25 -13.96 6.50
N VAL A 5 27.97 -14.30 6.36
CA VAL A 5 27.46 -15.67 6.50
C VAL A 5 27.09 -16.31 5.15
N GLY A 6 27.38 -15.63 4.04
CA GLY A 6 27.22 -16.17 2.69
C GLY A 6 25.76 -16.35 2.25
N ILE A 7 24.81 -15.54 2.78
CA ILE A 7 23.41 -15.56 2.37
C ILE A 7 23.05 -14.33 1.54
N SER A 8 22.05 -14.47 0.69
CA SER A 8 21.42 -13.37 -0.05
C SER A 8 20.14 -12.93 0.64
N ILE A 9 19.89 -11.61 0.61
CA ILE A 9 18.61 -11.02 1.02
C ILE A 9 18.01 -10.39 -0.24
N VAL A 10 16.79 -10.81 -0.59
CA VAL A 10 16.02 -10.25 -1.71
C VAL A 10 14.84 -9.50 -1.11
N PRO A 11 14.88 -8.16 -1.07
CA PRO A 11 13.75 -7.36 -0.59
C PRO A 11 12.68 -7.22 -1.67
N ASP A 12 11.54 -6.60 -1.29
CA ASP A 12 10.49 -6.16 -2.21
C ASP A 12 9.82 -7.31 -2.99
N CYS A 13 9.64 -8.46 -2.32
CA CYS A 13 8.97 -9.63 -2.87
C CYS A 13 7.56 -9.81 -2.29
N GLY A 14 6.89 -8.71 -1.93
CA GLY A 14 5.53 -8.71 -1.41
C GLY A 14 4.48 -8.21 -2.41
N MET A 15 3.30 -7.89 -1.90
CA MET A 15 2.24 -7.29 -2.70
C MET A 15 2.62 -5.85 -3.14
N GLY A 16 3.01 -5.03 -2.18
CA GLY A 16 3.50 -3.66 -2.37
C GLY A 16 4.47 -3.27 -1.26
N PRO A 17 5.80 -3.22 -1.54
CA PRO A 17 6.43 -3.39 -2.84
C PRO A 17 6.64 -4.85 -3.28
N GLY A 18 6.60 -5.06 -4.59
CA GLY A 18 6.85 -6.35 -5.25
C GLY A 18 5.92 -6.54 -6.45
N MET A 19 4.79 -7.20 -6.28
CA MET A 19 3.84 -7.45 -7.37
C MET A 19 3.33 -6.16 -8.03
N ASN A 20 3.11 -5.09 -7.25
CA ASN A 20 2.71 -3.79 -7.77
C ASN A 20 3.77 -3.18 -8.70
N VAL A 21 5.06 -3.30 -8.37
CA VAL A 21 6.16 -2.88 -9.23
C VAL A 21 6.20 -3.71 -10.51
N SER A 22 6.04 -5.04 -10.40
CA SER A 22 5.98 -5.95 -11.55
C SER A 22 4.81 -5.61 -12.48
N MET A 23 3.61 -5.34 -11.93
CA MET A 23 2.44 -4.92 -12.72
C MET A 23 2.62 -3.53 -13.34
N ALA A 24 3.27 -2.60 -12.64
CA ALA A 24 3.61 -1.30 -13.20
C ALA A 24 4.52 -1.47 -14.42
N LEU A 25 5.59 -2.25 -14.32
CA LEU A 25 6.50 -2.54 -15.44
C LEU A 25 5.77 -3.23 -16.61
N LEU A 26 4.92 -4.21 -16.33
CA LEU A 26 4.08 -4.86 -17.34
C LEU A 26 3.14 -3.87 -18.06
N SER A 27 2.63 -2.88 -17.34
CA SER A 27 1.79 -1.85 -17.94
C SER A 27 2.55 -0.94 -18.90
N MET A 28 3.87 -0.78 -18.67
CA MET A 28 4.76 0.08 -19.47
C MET A 28 5.32 -0.64 -20.71
N GLU A 29 5.35 -1.97 -20.74
CA GLU A 29 6.13 -2.78 -21.68
C GLU A 29 5.88 -2.45 -23.15
N ASP A 30 4.63 -2.14 -23.54
CA ASP A 30 4.28 -1.90 -24.95
C ASP A 30 4.51 -0.45 -25.39
N PHE A 31 4.79 0.47 -24.47
CA PHE A 31 4.88 1.90 -24.79
C PHE A 31 6.27 2.28 -25.31
N GLU A 32 6.31 3.06 -26.38
CA GLU A 32 7.53 3.66 -26.93
C GLU A 32 8.06 4.76 -26.01
N LYS A 33 7.14 5.48 -25.35
CA LYS A 33 7.40 6.50 -24.35
C LYS A 33 6.33 6.48 -23.28
N VAL A 34 6.74 6.36 -22.04
CA VAL A 34 5.85 6.45 -20.88
C VAL A 34 5.87 7.87 -20.32
N ASP A 35 4.70 8.45 -20.14
CA ASP A 35 4.55 9.75 -19.49
C ASP A 35 4.20 9.60 -18.00
N GLU A 36 3.22 8.75 -17.68
CA GLU A 36 2.65 8.64 -16.34
C GLU A 36 2.37 7.18 -15.97
N VAL A 37 2.67 6.82 -14.73
CA VAL A 37 2.31 5.52 -14.13
C VAL A 37 1.67 5.75 -12.77
N ARG A 38 0.48 5.21 -12.59
CA ARG A 38 -0.23 5.19 -11.31
C ARG A 38 -0.50 3.77 -10.88
N VAL A 39 -0.30 3.51 -9.62
CA VAL A 39 -0.57 2.20 -8.99
C VAL A 39 -1.48 2.42 -7.79
N TRP A 40 -2.51 1.61 -7.68
CA TRP A 40 -3.38 1.53 -6.52
C TRP A 40 -3.46 0.07 -6.09
N ASP A 41 -3.20 -0.19 -4.83
CA ASP A 41 -3.22 -1.55 -4.30
C ASP A 41 -3.73 -1.59 -2.86
N GLY A 42 -4.28 -2.72 -2.43
CA GLY A 42 -4.77 -2.88 -1.07
C GLY A 42 -5.28 -4.28 -0.78
N GLY A 43 -5.01 -4.73 0.45
CA GLY A 43 -5.64 -5.90 1.04
C GLY A 43 -6.76 -5.47 1.99
N LEU A 44 -7.95 -6.03 1.81
CA LEU A 44 -9.19 -5.58 2.44
C LEU A 44 -9.98 -6.78 2.96
N PRO A 45 -10.77 -6.63 4.04
CA PRO A 45 -11.73 -7.66 4.41
C PRO A 45 -12.89 -7.71 3.42
N GLN A 46 -13.37 -8.90 3.05
CA GLN A 46 -14.57 -9.04 2.24
C GLN A 46 -15.83 -8.57 2.97
N SER A 47 -15.80 -8.59 4.30
CA SER A 47 -16.91 -8.14 5.16
C SER A 47 -16.39 -7.08 6.13
N PRO A 48 -16.29 -5.81 5.68
CA PRO A 48 -15.78 -4.71 6.51
C PRO A 48 -16.70 -4.47 7.72
N LYS A 49 -16.08 -4.18 8.86
CA LYS A 49 -16.81 -3.87 10.11
C LYS A 49 -16.43 -2.47 10.61
N PRO A 50 -17.43 -1.59 10.78
CA PRO A 50 -17.17 -0.28 11.39
C PRO A 50 -16.62 -0.40 12.81
N PRO A 51 -15.90 0.60 13.32
CA PRO A 51 -15.57 1.84 12.60
C PRO A 51 -14.41 1.69 11.62
N TRP A 52 -13.47 0.77 11.82
CA TRP A 52 -12.21 0.72 11.06
C TRP A 52 -12.33 0.19 9.63
N ASN A 53 -13.36 -0.62 9.36
CA ASN A 53 -13.55 -1.29 8.07
C ASN A 53 -12.29 -2.02 7.57
N TYR A 54 -11.52 -2.56 8.50
CA TYR A 54 -10.22 -3.18 8.27
C TYR A 54 -10.05 -4.44 9.13
N ASN A 55 -9.34 -5.43 8.61
CA ASN A 55 -8.81 -6.56 9.36
C ASN A 55 -7.28 -6.54 9.24
N LEU A 56 -6.62 -6.94 10.33
CA LEU A 56 -5.17 -7.09 10.35
C LEU A 56 -4.78 -8.40 9.65
N PHE A 57 -4.12 -8.29 8.49
CA PHE A 57 -3.65 -9.43 7.70
C PHE A 57 -2.15 -9.69 7.87
N PHE A 58 -1.42 -8.79 8.52
CA PHE A 58 0.01 -8.87 8.78
C PHE A 58 0.35 -8.14 10.09
N ASN A 59 1.62 -7.96 10.39
CA ASN A 59 2.06 -7.37 11.65
C ASN A 59 1.58 -5.93 11.84
N ILE A 60 1.07 -5.58 13.01
CA ILE A 60 0.54 -4.23 13.31
C ILE A 60 1.62 -3.13 13.25
N GLN A 61 2.88 -3.46 13.56
CA GLN A 61 4.00 -2.53 13.37
C GLN A 61 4.17 -2.18 11.88
N GLY A 62 4.07 -3.18 11.00
CA GLY A 62 4.10 -2.98 9.55
C GLY A 62 2.97 -2.07 9.09
N LEU A 63 1.74 -2.30 9.57
CA LEU A 63 0.58 -1.46 9.25
C LEU A 63 0.82 0.02 9.63
N THR A 64 1.31 0.27 10.85
CA THR A 64 1.57 1.64 11.30
C THR A 64 2.72 2.28 10.52
N ASN A 65 3.77 1.50 10.19
CA ASN A 65 4.89 2.00 9.39
C ASN A 65 4.46 2.39 7.96
N GLU A 66 3.50 1.69 7.36
CA GLU A 66 2.92 2.12 6.07
C GLU A 66 2.24 3.49 6.16
N TYR A 67 1.69 3.84 7.33
CA TYR A 67 0.92 5.07 7.56
C TYR A 67 1.77 6.20 8.12
N ASP A 68 3.08 6.00 8.31
CA ASP A 68 3.98 6.97 8.89
C ASP A 68 5.08 7.40 7.92
N GLY A 69 5.58 8.63 8.07
CA GLY A 69 6.63 9.20 7.23
C GLY A 69 6.16 9.65 5.85
N ASN A 70 7.00 9.45 4.85
CA ASN A 70 6.82 9.93 3.48
C ASN A 70 6.96 8.79 2.48
N ALA A 71 6.21 8.89 1.37
CA ALA A 71 6.45 8.13 0.16
C ALA A 71 7.43 8.88 -0.76
N TYR A 72 8.05 8.16 -1.68
CA TYR A 72 8.85 8.75 -2.75
C TYR A 72 8.16 8.49 -4.08
N PHE A 73 7.81 9.56 -4.78
CA PHE A 73 7.12 9.54 -6.07
C PHE A 73 7.91 10.30 -7.11
N ILE A 74 7.49 10.25 -8.37
CA ILE A 74 7.97 11.16 -9.41
C ILE A 74 6.88 12.19 -9.69
N ARG A 75 7.26 13.46 -9.67
CA ARG A 75 6.47 14.60 -10.11
C ARG A 75 7.35 15.46 -11.01
N ASP A 76 6.87 15.81 -12.21
CA ASP A 76 7.62 16.59 -13.20
C ASP A 76 9.05 16.05 -13.44
N GLU A 77 9.13 14.72 -13.64
CA GLU A 77 10.39 13.98 -13.92
C GLU A 77 11.38 13.90 -12.75
N LYS A 78 11.03 14.39 -11.55
CA LYS A 78 11.90 14.42 -10.37
C LYS A 78 11.33 13.58 -9.25
N VAL A 79 12.22 12.93 -8.50
CA VAL A 79 11.84 12.28 -7.24
C VAL A 79 11.48 13.35 -6.21
N VAL A 80 10.31 13.17 -5.61
CA VAL A 80 9.79 14.05 -4.54
C VAL A 80 9.31 13.22 -3.36
N GLU A 81 9.39 13.80 -2.17
CA GLU A 81 8.77 13.25 -0.97
C GLU A 81 7.32 13.71 -0.88
N VAL A 82 6.41 12.79 -0.59
CA VAL A 82 4.98 13.04 -0.41
C VAL A 82 4.55 12.46 0.94
N PRO A 83 4.03 13.27 1.87
CA PRO A 83 3.59 12.78 3.17
C PRO A 83 2.48 11.74 3.07
N CYS A 84 2.49 10.78 3.99
CA CYS A 84 1.36 9.84 4.12
C CYS A 84 0.06 10.57 4.41
N PHE A 85 -1.07 10.01 3.94
CA PHE A 85 -2.43 10.54 4.00
C PHE A 85 -2.72 11.71 3.05
N GLU A 86 -1.77 12.17 2.26
CA GLU A 86 -2.05 13.18 1.23
C GLU A 86 -2.73 12.58 -0.01
N ASP A 87 -3.24 13.47 -0.87
CA ASP A 87 -3.80 13.15 -2.18
C ASP A 87 -4.91 12.06 -2.13
N ILE A 88 -5.79 12.12 -1.14
CA ILE A 88 -6.89 11.15 -1.03
C ILE A 88 -7.83 11.31 -2.23
N GLU A 89 -8.10 10.19 -2.88
CA GLU A 89 -9.04 10.10 -4.01
C GLU A 89 -9.98 8.91 -3.87
N VAL A 90 -11.11 8.95 -4.57
CA VAL A 90 -12.09 7.86 -4.59
C VAL A 90 -12.02 7.14 -5.92
N LEU A 91 -11.86 5.83 -5.87
CA LEU A 91 -11.90 4.95 -7.05
C LEU A 91 -13.09 4.00 -6.95
N THR A 92 -13.76 3.78 -8.07
CA THR A 92 -14.83 2.79 -8.20
C THR A 92 -14.29 1.53 -8.88
N PHE A 93 -14.60 0.41 -8.30
CA PHE A 93 -14.31 -0.93 -8.80
C PHE A 93 -15.59 -1.64 -9.23
N SER A 94 -15.55 -2.96 -9.42
CA SER A 94 -16.73 -3.76 -9.70
C SER A 94 -17.78 -3.66 -8.59
N ASP A 95 -19.03 -4.01 -8.89
CA ASP A 95 -20.13 -3.99 -7.91
C ASP A 95 -19.85 -4.84 -6.66
N ALA A 96 -19.02 -5.88 -6.80
CA ALA A 96 -18.61 -6.73 -5.67
C ALA A 96 -17.69 -6.01 -4.67
N ILE A 97 -16.98 -4.97 -5.10
CA ILE A 97 -16.02 -4.19 -4.29
C ILE A 97 -16.61 -2.83 -3.91
N GLY A 98 -17.22 -2.14 -4.87
CA GLY A 98 -17.75 -0.80 -4.71
C GLY A 98 -16.68 0.30 -4.80
N SER A 99 -16.91 1.39 -4.06
CA SER A 99 -16.00 2.53 -4.02
C SER A 99 -15.00 2.39 -2.87
N LEU A 100 -13.74 2.69 -3.15
CA LEU A 100 -12.64 2.69 -2.19
C LEU A 100 -11.97 4.07 -2.17
N GLU A 101 -11.38 4.41 -1.05
CA GLU A 101 -10.50 5.58 -0.90
C GLU A 101 -9.05 5.14 -1.03
N ALA A 102 -8.29 5.88 -1.82
CA ALA A 102 -6.86 5.69 -1.99
C ALA A 102 -6.10 6.86 -1.36
N ALA A 103 -5.11 6.58 -0.53
CA ALA A 103 -4.23 7.58 0.06
C ALA A 103 -2.77 7.20 -0.08
N VAL A 104 -1.90 8.20 0.00
CA VAL A 104 -0.46 8.00 0.04
C VAL A 104 -0.07 7.24 1.29
N THR A 105 0.71 6.17 1.11
CA THR A 105 1.38 5.42 2.19
C THR A 105 2.86 5.24 1.87
N SER A 106 3.70 5.02 2.87
CA SER A 106 5.14 4.89 2.67
C SER A 106 5.54 3.56 2.02
N GLY A 107 6.65 3.57 1.28
CA GLY A 107 7.39 2.36 0.87
C GLY A 107 6.92 1.64 -0.39
N GLY A 108 5.72 1.87 -0.91
CA GLY A 108 5.08 1.03 -1.92
C GLY A 108 5.80 0.86 -3.27
N LEU A 109 6.61 1.81 -3.71
CA LEU A 109 7.31 1.76 -5.01
C LEU A 109 8.76 1.30 -4.93
N SER A 110 9.27 0.98 -3.73
CA SER A 110 10.67 0.58 -3.55
C SER A 110 11.66 1.54 -4.23
N THR A 111 12.57 1.03 -5.08
CA THR A 111 13.56 1.82 -5.81
C THR A 111 13.08 2.36 -7.15
N MET A 112 11.84 2.12 -7.54
CA MET A 112 11.30 2.49 -8.85
C MET A 112 11.38 4.01 -9.15
N PRO A 113 11.11 4.92 -8.17
CA PRO A 113 11.22 6.36 -8.43
C PRO A 113 12.62 6.78 -8.91
N TRP A 114 13.67 6.29 -8.26
CA TRP A 114 15.05 6.59 -8.66
C TRP A 114 15.47 5.95 -9.99
N THR A 115 14.89 4.78 -10.31
CA THR A 115 15.14 4.08 -11.58
C THR A 115 14.58 4.86 -12.77
N PHE A 116 13.45 5.54 -12.57
CA PHE A 116 12.72 6.24 -13.63
C PHE A 116 12.80 7.77 -13.54
N GLU A 117 13.57 8.32 -12.61
CA GLU A 117 13.84 9.76 -12.54
C GLU A 117 14.39 10.28 -13.87
N GLY A 118 13.84 11.41 -14.33
CA GLY A 118 14.20 12.01 -15.62
C GLY A 118 13.67 11.27 -16.85
N LYS A 119 12.90 10.19 -16.69
CA LYS A 119 12.38 9.37 -17.79
C LYS A 119 10.86 9.43 -17.92
N ILE A 120 10.15 9.58 -16.83
CA ILE A 120 8.70 9.68 -16.76
C ILE A 120 8.28 10.89 -15.93
N LYS A 121 7.14 11.48 -16.28
CA LYS A 121 6.67 12.72 -15.64
C LYS A 121 6.03 12.48 -14.29
N LEU A 122 5.34 11.34 -14.15
CA LEU A 122 4.58 10.98 -12.95
C LEU A 122 4.71 9.49 -12.66
N LEU A 123 5.05 9.17 -11.41
CA LEU A 123 4.99 7.83 -10.86
C LEU A 123 4.48 7.93 -9.43
N GLU A 124 3.41 7.24 -9.12
CA GLU A 124 2.82 7.23 -7.79
C GLU A 124 2.19 5.89 -7.44
N ASN A 125 2.12 5.60 -6.15
CA ASN A 125 1.38 4.49 -5.58
C ASN A 125 0.52 4.97 -4.41
N LYS A 126 -0.72 4.52 -4.36
CA LYS A 126 -1.63 4.81 -3.24
C LYS A 126 -2.29 3.53 -2.75
N THR A 127 -2.45 3.44 -1.45
CA THR A 127 -3.07 2.28 -0.80
C THR A 127 -4.58 2.44 -0.73
N LEU A 128 -5.30 1.39 -1.10
CA LEU A 128 -6.76 1.32 -1.12
C LEU A 128 -7.30 0.89 0.24
N ARG A 129 -8.33 1.61 0.72
CA ARG A 129 -9.10 1.23 1.92
C ARG A 129 -10.57 1.54 1.71
N TYR A 130 -11.43 0.92 2.51
CA TYR A 130 -12.86 1.30 2.54
C TYR A 130 -13.04 2.73 3.05
N PRO A 131 -14.11 3.42 2.59
CA PRO A 131 -14.38 4.79 3.01
C PRO A 131 -14.41 4.97 4.53
N GLY A 132 -13.79 6.05 4.99
CA GLY A 132 -13.70 6.41 6.41
C GLY A 132 -12.43 5.93 7.12
N HIS A 133 -11.77 4.88 6.64
CA HIS A 133 -10.55 4.34 7.26
C HIS A 133 -9.44 5.41 7.39
N TRP A 134 -9.20 6.15 6.32
CA TRP A 134 -8.12 7.15 6.31
C TRP A 134 -8.36 8.28 7.29
N SER A 135 -9.60 8.74 7.46
CA SER A 135 -9.93 9.79 8.41
C SER A 135 -9.72 9.37 9.86
N GLU A 136 -10.00 8.12 10.19
CA GLU A 136 -9.78 7.56 11.51
C GLU A 136 -8.29 7.40 11.83
N MET A 137 -7.52 6.84 10.90
CA MET A 137 -6.08 6.65 11.07
C MET A 137 -5.34 7.99 11.16
N LEU A 138 -5.77 8.98 10.35
CA LEU A 138 -5.24 10.34 10.44
C LEU A 138 -5.51 10.98 11.79
N ALA A 139 -6.70 10.77 12.37
CA ALA A 139 -7.02 11.28 13.71
C ALA A 139 -6.10 10.66 14.78
N TYR A 140 -5.82 9.35 14.69
CA TYR A 140 -4.88 8.70 15.61
C TYR A 140 -3.45 9.23 15.46
N ARG A 141 -2.99 9.43 14.22
CA ARG A 141 -1.69 10.05 13.95
C ARG A 141 -1.61 11.46 14.52
N GLN A 142 -2.62 12.30 14.28
CA GLN A 142 -2.67 13.68 14.79
C GLN A 142 -2.73 13.75 16.31
N LEU A 143 -3.27 12.74 16.97
CA LEU A 143 -3.25 12.61 18.42
C LEU A 143 -1.86 12.20 18.97
N GLY A 144 -0.90 11.87 18.12
CA GLY A 144 0.44 11.41 18.50
C GLY A 144 0.51 9.92 18.85
N LEU A 145 -0.52 9.12 18.48
CA LEU A 145 -0.53 7.68 18.77
C LEU A 145 0.44 6.87 17.91
N PHE A 146 1.02 7.48 16.87
CA PHE A 146 2.04 6.84 16.04
C PHE A 146 3.46 7.13 16.51
N ASP A 147 3.63 8.00 17.51
CA ASP A 147 4.94 8.38 18.02
C ASP A 147 5.60 7.24 18.79
N GLU A 148 6.89 7.00 18.51
CA GLU A 148 7.68 5.95 19.17
C GLU A 148 8.33 6.43 20.48
N ASP A 149 8.57 7.74 20.59
CA ASP A 149 9.23 8.32 21.73
C ASP A 149 8.37 8.15 23.00
N GLU A 150 9.00 7.63 24.06
CA GLU A 150 8.32 7.46 25.35
C GLU A 150 7.91 8.80 25.96
N ILE A 151 6.69 8.86 26.46
CA ILE A 151 6.15 10.00 27.23
C ILE A 151 5.99 9.61 28.72
N ASP A 152 6.08 10.59 29.63
CA ASP A 152 5.74 10.38 31.02
C ASP A 152 4.22 10.45 31.22
N PHE A 153 3.66 9.36 31.71
CA PHE A 153 2.26 9.26 32.08
C PHE A 153 2.14 8.87 33.54
N ASN A 154 1.90 9.85 34.40
CA ASN A 154 1.75 9.66 35.85
C ASN A 154 2.94 8.94 36.52
N GLY A 155 4.17 9.26 36.12
CA GLY A 155 5.40 8.67 36.63
C GLY A 155 5.80 7.32 36.00
N SER A 156 5.07 6.86 35.00
CA SER A 156 5.44 5.71 34.16
C SER A 156 5.75 6.15 32.74
N LYS A 157 6.79 5.59 32.17
CA LYS A 157 7.10 5.81 30.75
C LYS A 157 6.30 4.86 29.87
N ILE A 158 5.64 5.41 28.87
CA ILE A 158 4.89 4.65 27.87
C ILE A 158 5.23 5.13 26.46
N SER A 159 5.33 4.21 25.50
CA SER A 159 5.34 4.54 24.08
C SER A 159 3.89 4.71 23.60
N PRO A 160 3.52 5.86 23.02
CA PRO A 160 2.18 6.05 22.46
C PRO A 160 1.85 5.00 21.41
N ARG A 161 2.80 4.64 20.55
CA ARG A 161 2.64 3.63 19.50
C ARG A 161 2.38 2.24 20.08
N GLU A 162 3.14 1.81 21.07
CA GLU A 162 2.91 0.51 21.71
C GLU A 162 1.55 0.45 22.40
N PHE A 163 1.14 1.53 23.06
CA PHE A 163 -0.18 1.61 23.68
C PHE A 163 -1.30 1.60 22.64
N TYR A 164 -1.14 2.32 21.55
CA TYR A 164 -2.07 2.29 20.41
C TYR A 164 -2.20 0.88 19.82
N HIS A 165 -1.09 0.19 19.60
CA HIS A 165 -1.10 -1.19 19.10
C HIS A 165 -1.82 -2.13 20.06
N PHE A 166 -1.53 -2.04 21.35
CA PHE A 166 -2.22 -2.83 22.39
C PHE A 166 -3.74 -2.66 22.36
N LEU A 167 -4.22 -1.44 22.11
CA LEU A 167 -5.66 -1.16 22.03
C LEU A 167 -6.29 -1.56 20.71
N LEU A 168 -5.62 -1.30 19.58
CA LEU A 168 -6.19 -1.47 18.24
C LEU A 168 -6.14 -2.93 17.78
N GLU A 169 -5.01 -3.61 17.96
CA GLU A 169 -4.80 -4.96 17.42
C GLU A 169 -5.95 -5.92 17.72
N PRO A 170 -6.42 -6.07 18.98
CA PRO A 170 -7.53 -6.96 19.30
C PRO A 170 -8.87 -6.54 18.68
N LYS A 171 -8.99 -5.30 18.22
CA LYS A 171 -10.22 -4.78 17.60
C LYS A 171 -10.30 -5.07 16.11
N ILE A 172 -9.15 -5.10 15.44
CA ILE A 172 -9.03 -5.36 14.00
C ILE A 172 -8.54 -6.79 13.70
N TYR A 173 -8.17 -7.57 14.73
CA TYR A 173 -7.82 -8.97 14.58
C TYR A 173 -9.07 -9.83 14.31
N ASN A 174 -8.97 -10.71 13.31
CA ASN A 174 -9.99 -11.70 13.03
C ASN A 174 -9.31 -13.08 12.93
N LYS A 175 -9.81 -14.04 13.69
CA LYS A 175 -9.26 -15.41 13.71
C LYS A 175 -9.43 -16.15 12.37
N ASN A 176 -10.53 -15.85 11.67
CA ASN A 176 -10.86 -16.47 10.38
C ASN A 176 -11.13 -15.33 9.37
N PRO A 177 -10.08 -14.63 8.92
CA PRO A 177 -10.26 -13.55 7.97
C PRO A 177 -10.57 -14.12 6.57
N GLU A 178 -11.48 -13.49 5.86
CA GLU A 178 -11.65 -13.65 4.42
C GLU A 178 -11.28 -12.30 3.80
N ASP A 179 -10.25 -12.28 2.99
CA ASP A 179 -9.73 -11.07 2.36
C ASP A 179 -10.05 -10.98 0.88
N VAL A 180 -9.85 -9.79 0.36
CA VAL A 180 -9.72 -9.51 -1.07
C VAL A 180 -8.52 -8.61 -1.28
N CYS A 181 -7.65 -8.98 -2.21
CA CYS A 181 -6.56 -8.14 -2.69
C CYS A 181 -6.95 -7.50 -4.02
N ILE A 182 -6.65 -6.22 -4.14
CA ILE A 182 -6.97 -5.41 -5.32
C ILE A 182 -5.70 -4.68 -5.72
N MET A 183 -5.41 -4.70 -7.02
CA MET A 183 -4.33 -3.93 -7.62
C MET A 183 -4.79 -3.42 -8.97
N ARG A 184 -4.61 -2.12 -9.19
CA ARG A 184 -4.85 -1.47 -10.47
C ARG A 184 -3.63 -0.66 -10.84
N THR A 185 -3.15 -0.81 -12.06
CA THR A 185 -2.13 0.05 -12.64
C THR A 185 -2.69 0.77 -13.84
N GLN A 186 -2.29 2.02 -14.00
CA GLN A 186 -2.58 2.83 -15.18
C GLN A 186 -1.28 3.39 -15.73
N CYS A 187 -0.99 3.08 -16.99
CA CYS A 187 0.10 3.66 -17.74
C CYS A 187 -0.44 4.56 -18.83
N ILE A 188 0.08 5.78 -18.93
CA ILE A 188 -0.24 6.75 -19.96
C ILE A 188 1.05 7.09 -20.70
N GLY A 189 1.02 7.01 -22.02
CA GLY A 189 2.21 7.23 -22.84
C GLY A 189 1.92 7.21 -24.33
N GLU A 190 2.96 7.06 -25.13
CA GLU A 190 2.91 6.95 -26.58
C GLU A 190 3.01 5.48 -27.02
N LEU A 191 2.05 5.05 -27.82
CA LEU A 191 1.99 3.72 -28.41
C LEU A 191 1.55 3.86 -29.87
N ASN A 192 2.38 3.40 -30.81
CA ASN A 192 2.19 3.57 -32.26
C ASN A 192 1.96 5.03 -32.69
N GLY A 193 2.77 5.95 -32.11
CA GLY A 193 2.71 7.39 -32.38
C GLY A 193 1.44 8.09 -31.85
N GLN A 194 0.68 7.46 -30.96
CA GLN A 194 -0.55 8.01 -30.39
C GLN A 194 -0.51 7.96 -28.85
N LYS A 195 -1.04 8.99 -28.21
CA LYS A 195 -1.23 8.97 -26.75
C LYS A 195 -2.29 7.92 -26.37
N LYS A 196 -1.94 6.96 -25.55
CA LYS A 196 -2.79 5.85 -25.09
C LYS A 196 -2.75 5.73 -23.58
N THR A 197 -3.79 5.11 -23.03
CA THR A 197 -3.88 4.70 -21.65
C THR A 197 -4.07 3.18 -21.62
N LYS A 198 -3.23 2.48 -20.86
CA LYS A 198 -3.34 1.04 -20.56
C LYS A 198 -3.65 0.88 -19.09
N ASN A 199 -4.73 0.19 -18.78
CA ASN A 199 -5.08 -0.20 -17.40
C ASN A 199 -4.92 -1.71 -17.26
N ILE A 200 -4.31 -2.14 -16.15
CA ILE A 200 -4.27 -3.54 -15.73
C ILE A 200 -4.91 -3.60 -14.35
N GLU A 201 -5.82 -4.52 -14.16
CA GLU A 201 -6.48 -4.75 -12.87
C GLU A 201 -6.38 -6.22 -12.49
N CYS A 202 -6.04 -6.47 -11.24
CA CYS A 202 -6.04 -7.79 -10.65
C CYS A 202 -6.84 -7.73 -9.34
N ILE A 203 -7.81 -8.62 -9.21
CA ILE A 203 -8.64 -8.77 -8.00
C ILE A 203 -8.64 -10.24 -7.63
N GLU A 204 -8.24 -10.56 -6.42
CA GLU A 204 -8.22 -11.91 -5.91
C GLU A 204 -8.89 -11.97 -4.54
N PHE A 205 -9.73 -12.99 -4.36
CA PHE A 205 -10.44 -13.25 -3.12
C PHE A 205 -9.79 -14.39 -2.34
N TYR A 206 -10.07 -14.44 -1.04
CA TYR A 206 -9.79 -15.61 -0.22
C TYR A 206 -10.23 -16.91 -0.91
N ASP A 207 -9.36 -17.88 -0.93
CA ASP A 207 -9.59 -19.16 -1.58
C ASP A 207 -10.18 -20.16 -0.58
N LYS A 208 -11.46 -20.47 -0.75
CA LYS A 208 -12.20 -21.40 0.13
C LYS A 208 -11.77 -22.86 -0.03
N GLU A 209 -11.17 -23.23 -1.17
CA GLU A 209 -10.75 -24.60 -1.43
C GLU A 209 -9.41 -24.90 -0.75
N THR A 210 -8.48 -23.99 -0.84
CA THR A 210 -7.14 -24.15 -0.27
C THR A 210 -7.00 -23.55 1.13
N GLY A 211 -7.87 -22.60 1.49
CA GLY A 211 -7.81 -21.85 2.75
C GLY A 211 -6.77 -20.73 2.76
N PHE A 212 -6.16 -20.42 1.60
CA PHE A 212 -5.21 -19.32 1.51
C PHE A 212 -5.90 -17.97 1.40
N LEU A 213 -5.37 -17.00 2.13
CA LEU A 213 -5.70 -15.59 1.91
C LEU A 213 -5.18 -15.13 0.56
N ALA A 214 -5.88 -14.18 -0.08
CA ALA A 214 -5.36 -13.49 -1.26
C ALA A 214 -4.02 -12.80 -0.96
N MET A 215 -3.90 -12.18 0.22
CA MET A 215 -2.67 -11.57 0.70
C MET A 215 -1.52 -12.59 0.82
N GLU A 216 -1.77 -13.80 1.33
CA GLU A 216 -0.75 -14.85 1.42
C GLU A 216 -0.28 -15.30 0.04
N LYS A 217 -1.19 -15.41 -0.92
CA LYS A 217 -0.84 -15.77 -2.30
C LYS A 217 0.00 -14.68 -2.96
N TRP A 218 -0.39 -13.42 -2.80
CA TRP A 218 0.32 -12.30 -3.42
C TRP A 218 1.66 -11.95 -2.74
N THR A 219 1.87 -12.38 -1.52
CA THR A 219 3.16 -12.20 -0.81
C THR A 219 4.02 -13.44 -0.80
N GLY A 220 3.43 -14.64 -0.82
CA GLY A 220 4.16 -15.89 -0.68
C GLY A 220 4.54 -16.56 -2.00
N PHE A 221 3.82 -16.29 -3.10
CA PHE A 221 4.08 -16.89 -4.41
C PHE A 221 4.67 -15.92 -5.44
N HIS A 222 4.90 -14.68 -5.06
CA HIS A 222 5.50 -13.64 -5.93
C HIS A 222 7.00 -13.81 -6.15
#